data_b76f1248135be8ba5bcadfad6d797979
#
_entry.id   b76f1248135be8ba5bcadfad6d797979
#
_cell.length_a   1.000
_cell.length_b   1.000
_cell.length_c   1.000
_cell.angle_alpha   90.00
_cell.angle_beta   90.00
_cell.angle_gamma   90.00
#
_symmetry.space_group_name_H-M   'P 1'
#
loop_
_entity.id
_entity.type
_entity.pdbx_description
1 polymer ?
#
loop_
_entity_poly.entity_id
_entity_poly.type
_entity_poly.pdbx_seq_one_letter_code
_entity_poly.pdbx_strand_id
1 'polypeptide(L)'
;MINRFLERRYTIMINFTVGPVMSSETICNIGAQQVPYFRTAEFSKIMLENEQYMLKYANAPIGSKGVFMTCSSTGSMEAVVMNCFSEQDKLLIIDGGSFGHRFVQLCELHNVPYVALELEHGKKLTTERLYEYDNQGFTGLLVNVDETSTGVLYDTALLGEFCKQNNLFFVCDCVSSFLADPFNMSECGADVMITGSQKVLACPPGISIILLSPNGLNRVNSSNVKSMYFDLKDALKNQQRGQTPFTPAVGILLQINERLKEIERQGGAESEIARVAALAKDFRTRILELPFELVSESPSNGVTSVHPLNANAYDIFLKLKDDYGIWICPNGGDMKDTIFRVGHIGALTLEDNTTLINAFKDLQKKGML
;
A
#
# COMPACT_ATOMS: atom_id res chain seq x y z
N MET A 1 6.52 28.27 -18.52
CA MET A 1 6.78 26.91 -17.98
C MET A 1 5.50 26.06 -17.90
N ILE A 2 4.37 26.60 -17.45
CA ILE A 2 3.06 25.90 -17.40
C ILE A 2 2.56 25.47 -18.79
N ASN A 3 2.71 26.29 -19.83
CA ASN A 3 2.30 25.93 -21.20
C ASN A 3 3.08 24.76 -21.79
N ARG A 4 4.39 24.60 -21.51
CA ARG A 4 5.16 23.43 -21.98
C ARG A 4 4.71 22.12 -21.31
N PHE A 5 4.18 22.20 -20.08
CA PHE A 5 3.61 21.03 -19.39
C PHE A 5 2.26 20.63 -19.98
N LEU A 6 1.50 21.60 -20.51
CA LEU A 6 0.21 21.38 -21.15
C LEU A 6 0.33 21.01 -22.64
N GLU A 7 1.40 21.44 -23.34
CA GLU A 7 1.64 21.11 -24.75
C GLU A 7 2.26 19.72 -24.97
N ARG A 8 2.91 19.11 -23.94
CA ARG A 8 3.25 17.68 -23.92
C ARG A 8 2.00 16.77 -23.64
N ARG A 9 0.81 17.32 -23.84
CA ARG A 9 -0.44 16.58 -23.75
C ARG A 9 -0.43 15.43 -24.75
N TYR A 10 -0.55 14.19 -24.20
CA TYR A 10 -0.90 12.98 -24.93
C TYR A 10 0.19 12.21 -25.69
N THR A 11 1.43 12.30 -25.31
CA THR A 11 2.25 11.09 -25.42
C THR A 11 1.71 10.12 -24.36
N ILE A 12 1.31 8.94 -24.75
CA ILE A 12 0.83 7.90 -23.84
C ILE A 12 1.94 7.70 -22.81
N MET A 13 1.71 8.21 -21.58
CA MET A 13 2.66 8.04 -20.49
C MET A 13 2.38 6.68 -19.85
N ILE A 14 3.37 5.77 -19.88
CA ILE A 14 3.26 4.52 -19.15
C ILE A 14 3.86 4.72 -17.77
N ASN A 15 3.06 4.48 -16.73
CA ASN A 15 3.43 4.76 -15.35
C ASN A 15 3.63 3.47 -14.55
N PHE A 16 4.88 3.09 -14.34
CA PHE A 16 5.33 2.00 -13.46
C PHE A 16 5.72 2.48 -12.05
N THR A 17 5.25 3.65 -11.62
CA THR A 17 5.49 4.04 -10.23
C THR A 17 4.70 3.16 -9.27
N VAL A 18 5.13 3.13 -8.02
CA VAL A 18 4.50 2.33 -6.97
C VAL A 18 3.31 3.03 -6.27
N GLY A 19 2.83 4.11 -6.87
CA GLY A 19 1.67 4.92 -6.46
C GLY A 19 1.97 6.41 -6.38
N PRO A 20 1.08 7.25 -6.94
CA PRO A 20 -0.16 6.91 -7.65
C PRO A 20 0.09 6.12 -8.92
N VAL A 21 -0.74 5.11 -9.17
CA VAL A 21 -0.66 4.23 -10.34
C VAL A 21 -1.64 4.65 -11.45
N MET A 22 -1.54 4.05 -12.63
CA MET A 22 -2.52 4.27 -13.70
C MET A 22 -3.87 3.67 -13.33
N SER A 23 -4.93 4.43 -13.57
CA SER A 23 -6.33 3.98 -13.49
C SER A 23 -6.79 3.44 -14.86
N SER A 24 -7.76 2.54 -14.85
CA SER A 24 -8.45 2.12 -16.09
C SER A 24 -9.24 3.29 -16.69
N GLU A 25 -9.57 3.20 -17.99
CA GLU A 25 -10.40 4.20 -18.66
C GLU A 25 -11.76 4.37 -17.97
N THR A 26 -12.37 3.29 -17.50
CA THR A 26 -13.62 3.31 -16.75
C THR A 26 -13.49 4.17 -15.49
N ILE A 27 -12.43 3.99 -14.72
CA ILE A 27 -12.17 4.76 -13.50
C ILE A 27 -11.90 6.23 -13.80
N CYS A 28 -11.13 6.52 -14.87
CA CYS A 28 -10.90 7.89 -15.33
C CYS A 28 -12.21 8.59 -15.76
N ASN A 29 -13.09 7.89 -16.47
CA ASN A 29 -14.38 8.41 -16.94
C ASN A 29 -15.32 8.75 -15.77
N ILE A 30 -15.33 7.96 -14.68
CA ILE A 30 -16.07 8.32 -13.46
C ILE A 30 -15.52 9.60 -12.85
N GLY A 31 -14.19 9.73 -12.77
CA GLY A 31 -13.53 10.92 -12.22
C GLY A 31 -13.77 12.21 -13.03
N ALA A 32 -14.17 12.09 -14.30
CA ALA A 32 -14.51 13.22 -15.16
C ALA A 32 -15.96 13.72 -14.98
N GLN A 33 -16.79 12.99 -14.22
CA GLN A 33 -18.19 13.34 -14.00
C GLN A 33 -18.37 14.33 -12.83
N GLN A 34 -19.52 15.01 -12.82
CA GLN A 34 -19.93 15.82 -11.66
C GLN A 34 -20.20 14.92 -10.46
N VAL A 35 -19.64 15.29 -9.31
CA VAL A 35 -19.84 14.54 -8.07
C VAL A 35 -21.24 14.83 -7.49
N PRO A 36 -22.01 13.80 -7.09
CA PRO A 36 -23.31 13.99 -6.44
C PRO A 36 -23.15 14.48 -4.99
N TYR A 37 -24.23 14.99 -4.43
CA TYR A 37 -24.29 15.26 -2.99
C TYR A 37 -24.28 13.95 -2.20
N PHE A 38 -23.41 13.84 -1.22
CA PHE A 38 -23.12 12.58 -0.53
C PHE A 38 -24.09 12.22 0.64
N ARG A 39 -24.84 13.19 1.20
CA ARG A 39 -25.80 12.93 2.29
C ARG A 39 -27.12 12.37 1.74
N THR A 40 -27.06 11.30 0.95
CA THR A 40 -28.19 10.62 0.33
C THR A 40 -28.19 9.14 0.64
N ALA A 41 -29.34 8.48 0.49
CA ALA A 41 -29.47 7.04 0.70
C ALA A 41 -28.67 6.23 -0.36
N GLU A 42 -28.62 6.74 -1.59
CA GLU A 42 -27.89 6.14 -2.70
C GLU A 42 -26.39 6.11 -2.41
N PHE A 43 -25.83 7.22 -1.95
CA PHE A 43 -24.42 7.26 -1.58
C PHE A 43 -24.13 6.39 -0.35
N SER A 44 -25.02 6.36 0.64
CA SER A 44 -24.91 5.47 1.80
C SER A 44 -24.84 4.00 1.38
N LYS A 45 -25.62 3.59 0.39
CA LYS A 45 -25.58 2.23 -0.16
C LYS A 45 -24.22 1.92 -0.80
N ILE A 46 -23.66 2.86 -1.56
CA ILE A 46 -22.33 2.73 -2.17
C ILE A 46 -21.25 2.55 -1.09
N MET A 47 -21.28 3.33 -0.02
CA MET A 47 -20.33 3.24 1.07
C MET A 47 -20.39 1.88 1.79
N LEU A 48 -21.59 1.37 2.06
CA LEU A 48 -21.79 0.06 2.68
C LEU A 48 -21.35 -1.08 1.74
N GLU A 49 -21.60 -0.95 0.44
CA GLU A 49 -21.12 -1.89 -0.57
C GLU A 49 -19.58 -1.90 -0.65
N ASN A 50 -18.93 -0.71 -0.62
CA ASN A 50 -17.47 -0.61 -0.56
C ASN A 50 -16.92 -1.34 0.67
N GLU A 51 -17.51 -1.13 1.86
CA GLU A 51 -17.10 -1.84 3.07
C GLU A 51 -17.21 -3.36 2.91
N GLN A 52 -18.33 -3.85 2.36
CA GLN A 52 -18.54 -5.29 2.15
C GLN A 52 -17.47 -5.90 1.25
N TYR A 53 -17.14 -5.27 0.12
CA TYR A 53 -16.07 -5.73 -0.76
C TYR A 53 -14.71 -5.72 -0.08
N MET A 54 -14.38 -4.66 0.64
CA MET A 54 -13.10 -4.54 1.34
C MET A 54 -12.93 -5.63 2.39
N LEU A 55 -13.96 -5.88 3.22
CA LEU A 55 -13.96 -6.95 4.21
C LEU A 55 -13.86 -8.34 3.57
N LYS A 56 -14.58 -8.56 2.46
CA LYS A 56 -14.53 -9.80 1.68
C LYS A 56 -13.12 -10.05 1.15
N TYR A 57 -12.51 -9.08 0.49
CA TYR A 57 -11.21 -9.25 -0.16
C TYR A 57 -10.05 -9.34 0.84
N ALA A 58 -10.19 -8.78 2.03
CA ALA A 58 -9.24 -8.95 3.12
C ALA A 58 -9.42 -10.27 3.88
N ASN A 59 -10.44 -11.08 3.57
CA ASN A 59 -10.84 -12.23 4.39
C ASN A 59 -10.98 -11.85 5.87
N ALA A 60 -11.65 -10.71 6.14
CA ALA A 60 -11.76 -10.16 7.48
C ALA A 60 -12.63 -11.05 8.40
N PRO A 61 -12.31 -11.18 9.70
CA PRO A 61 -13.12 -11.95 10.65
C PRO A 61 -14.57 -11.46 10.69
N ILE A 62 -15.50 -12.37 10.98
CA ILE A 62 -16.93 -12.02 11.16
C ILE A 62 -17.05 -10.96 12.27
N GLY A 63 -17.82 -9.91 12.00
CA GLY A 63 -18.00 -8.78 12.91
C GLY A 63 -17.01 -7.63 12.71
N SER A 64 -16.04 -7.78 11.80
CA SER A 64 -15.14 -6.69 11.39
C SER A 64 -15.89 -5.53 10.77
N LYS A 65 -15.30 -4.32 10.84
CA LYS A 65 -15.80 -3.09 10.24
C LYS A 65 -14.70 -2.36 9.49
N GLY A 66 -15.10 -1.58 8.48
CA GLY A 66 -14.21 -0.73 7.71
C GLY A 66 -14.59 0.75 7.82
N VAL A 67 -13.61 1.63 7.77
CA VAL A 67 -13.81 3.09 7.65
C VAL A 67 -13.02 3.64 6.48
N PHE A 68 -13.58 4.67 5.85
CA PHE A 68 -12.98 5.37 4.70
C PHE A 68 -12.65 6.79 5.12
N MET A 69 -11.36 7.14 5.11
CA MET A 69 -10.87 8.44 5.54
C MET A 69 -10.36 9.24 4.34
N THR A 70 -10.74 10.53 4.26
CA THR A 70 -10.21 11.43 3.22
C THR A 70 -8.83 11.92 3.62
N CYS A 71 -7.83 11.10 3.39
CA CYS A 71 -6.42 11.39 3.67
C CYS A 71 -5.51 10.44 2.86
N SER A 72 -4.20 10.65 2.94
CA SER A 72 -3.23 9.64 2.54
C SER A 72 -3.21 8.48 3.56
N SER A 73 -2.67 7.33 3.16
CA SER A 73 -2.57 6.18 4.09
C SER A 73 -1.68 6.47 5.31
N THR A 74 -0.78 7.43 5.24
CA THR A 74 -0.05 7.93 6.41
C THR A 74 -1.00 8.48 7.47
N GLY A 75 -2.07 9.20 7.06
CA GLY A 75 -3.10 9.66 8.01
C GLY A 75 -3.85 8.50 8.68
N SER A 76 -4.06 7.39 7.98
CA SER A 76 -4.63 6.18 8.62
C SER A 76 -3.65 5.47 9.54
N MET A 77 -2.35 5.43 9.21
CA MET A 77 -1.32 4.93 10.15
C MET A 77 -1.34 5.75 11.45
N GLU A 78 -1.37 7.08 11.33
CA GLU A 78 -1.45 7.99 12.49
C GLU A 78 -2.76 7.79 13.26
N ALA A 79 -3.90 7.71 12.57
CA ALA A 79 -5.19 7.43 13.22
C ALA A 79 -5.17 6.10 14.00
N VAL A 80 -4.56 5.05 13.45
CA VAL A 80 -4.43 3.75 14.13
C VAL A 80 -3.53 3.87 15.37
N VAL A 81 -2.37 4.52 15.27
CA VAL A 81 -1.50 4.72 16.44
C VAL A 81 -2.24 5.48 17.53
N MET A 82 -2.93 6.59 17.22
CA MET A 82 -3.67 7.40 18.18
C MET A 82 -4.86 6.69 18.82
N ASN A 83 -5.56 5.83 18.07
CA ASN A 83 -6.80 5.19 18.54
C ASN A 83 -6.57 3.81 19.16
N CYS A 84 -5.43 3.17 18.90
CA CYS A 84 -5.19 1.82 19.38
C CYS A 84 -4.10 1.74 20.46
N PHE A 85 -3.29 2.79 20.63
CA PHE A 85 -2.15 2.73 21.55
C PHE A 85 -2.03 3.98 22.43
N SER A 86 -1.28 3.85 23.51
CA SER A 86 -1.04 4.89 24.51
C SER A 86 0.37 4.75 25.09
N GLU A 87 0.75 5.66 25.98
CA GLU A 87 2.00 5.60 26.76
C GLU A 87 2.15 4.36 27.66
N GLN A 88 1.07 3.58 27.85
CA GLN A 88 1.07 2.33 28.63
C GLN A 88 1.40 1.10 27.78
N ASP A 89 1.43 1.26 26.46
CA ASP A 89 1.78 0.21 25.53
C ASP A 89 3.30 0.11 25.34
N LYS A 90 3.77 -1.04 24.86
CA LYS A 90 5.14 -1.24 24.38
C LYS A 90 5.07 -1.98 23.06
N LEU A 91 5.44 -1.32 21.99
CA LEU A 91 5.25 -1.85 20.62
C LEU A 91 6.54 -2.43 20.06
N LEU A 92 6.41 -3.52 19.30
CA LEU A 92 7.45 -3.99 18.39
C LEU A 92 7.12 -3.48 16.98
N ILE A 93 8.07 -2.81 16.34
CA ILE A 93 7.90 -2.25 14.99
C ILE A 93 8.91 -2.92 14.06
N ILE A 94 8.43 -3.48 12.95
CA ILE A 94 9.31 -3.99 11.89
C ILE A 94 9.78 -2.80 11.06
N ASP A 95 11.05 -2.44 11.17
CA ASP A 95 11.68 -1.29 10.50
C ASP A 95 12.75 -1.77 9.51
N GLY A 96 12.31 -2.10 8.29
CA GLY A 96 13.19 -2.52 7.19
C GLY A 96 13.33 -1.48 6.09
N GLY A 97 12.82 -0.26 6.31
CA GLY A 97 12.91 0.82 5.34
C GLY A 97 12.00 1.99 5.66
N SER A 98 11.85 2.92 4.70
CA SER A 98 11.21 4.22 4.95
C SER A 98 9.74 4.15 5.34
N PHE A 99 9.02 3.06 5.00
CA PHE A 99 7.61 2.92 5.35
C PHE A 99 7.44 2.25 6.72
N GLY A 100 8.25 1.26 7.08
CA GLY A 100 8.33 0.72 8.44
C GLY A 100 8.74 1.80 9.44
N HIS A 101 9.78 2.58 9.11
CA HIS A 101 10.28 3.70 9.92
C HIS A 101 9.20 4.77 10.21
N ARG A 102 8.20 4.90 9.36
CA ARG A 102 7.08 5.83 9.61
C ARG A 102 6.28 5.47 10.85
N PHE A 103 6.12 4.19 11.19
CA PHE A 103 5.53 3.81 12.46
C PHE A 103 6.38 4.21 13.66
N VAL A 104 7.72 4.14 13.53
CA VAL A 104 8.66 4.66 14.54
C VAL A 104 8.40 6.14 14.79
N GLN A 105 8.39 6.96 13.73
CA GLN A 105 8.13 8.41 13.81
C GLN A 105 6.76 8.73 14.44
N LEU A 106 5.74 7.96 14.11
CA LEU A 106 4.40 8.14 14.68
C LEU A 106 4.35 7.78 16.16
N CYS A 107 5.02 6.71 16.58
CA CYS A 107 5.12 6.34 17.99
C CYS A 107 5.89 7.40 18.80
N GLU A 108 6.97 7.94 18.25
CA GLU A 108 7.70 9.08 18.86
C GLU A 108 6.80 10.30 19.03
N LEU A 109 6.10 10.68 17.94
CA LEU A 109 5.22 11.85 17.95
C LEU A 109 4.09 11.75 19.00
N HIS A 110 3.54 10.55 19.17
CA HIS A 110 2.43 10.29 20.08
C HIS A 110 2.84 9.73 21.44
N ASN A 111 4.14 9.69 21.74
CA ASN A 111 4.72 9.21 23.00
C ASN A 111 4.28 7.76 23.33
N VAL A 112 4.19 6.89 22.32
CA VAL A 112 3.93 5.47 22.49
C VAL A 112 5.26 4.73 22.60
N PRO A 113 5.57 4.03 23.69
CA PRO A 113 6.82 3.28 23.83
C PRO A 113 6.95 2.17 22.76
N TYR A 114 8.12 2.05 22.16
CA TYR A 114 8.39 1.07 21.13
C TYR A 114 9.82 0.52 21.18
N VAL A 115 10.03 -0.58 20.46
CA VAL A 115 11.33 -1.09 20.05
C VAL A 115 11.27 -1.33 18.55
N ALA A 116 12.21 -0.79 17.81
CA ALA A 116 12.35 -1.06 16.38
C ALA A 116 13.18 -2.34 16.15
N LEU A 117 12.61 -3.31 15.43
CA LEU A 117 13.35 -4.42 14.86
C LEU A 117 13.88 -3.93 13.50
N GLU A 118 15.10 -3.39 13.54
CA GLU A 118 15.76 -2.87 12.36
C GLU A 118 16.28 -4.00 11.46
N LEU A 119 16.05 -3.85 10.15
CA LEU A 119 16.53 -4.75 9.11
C LEU A 119 17.34 -3.95 8.09
N GLU A 120 18.40 -4.56 7.57
CA GLU A 120 19.11 -4.01 6.43
C GLU A 120 18.20 -3.93 5.19
N HIS A 121 18.40 -2.90 4.36
CA HIS A 121 17.62 -2.70 3.16
C HIS A 121 17.64 -3.92 2.23
N GLY A 122 16.46 -4.39 1.83
CA GLY A 122 16.31 -5.56 0.96
C GLY A 122 16.33 -6.92 1.66
N LYS A 123 16.68 -6.98 2.96
CA LYS A 123 16.73 -8.23 3.72
C LYS A 123 15.34 -8.66 4.18
N LYS A 124 15.07 -9.96 4.09
CA LYS A 124 13.86 -10.56 4.65
C LYS A 124 13.94 -10.66 6.17
N LEU A 125 12.81 -10.63 6.84
CA LEU A 125 12.72 -11.00 8.24
C LEU A 125 12.75 -12.51 8.38
N THR A 126 13.72 -13.03 9.17
CA THR A 126 13.80 -14.47 9.47
C THR A 126 13.11 -14.80 10.79
N THR A 127 12.73 -16.06 10.95
CA THR A 127 12.13 -16.56 12.20
C THR A 127 13.05 -16.32 13.39
N GLU A 128 14.34 -16.62 13.23
CA GLU A 128 15.35 -16.46 14.29
C GLU A 128 15.44 -15.00 14.74
N ARG A 129 15.46 -14.06 13.77
CA ARG A 129 15.54 -12.63 14.08
C ARG A 129 14.29 -12.11 14.78
N LEU A 130 13.09 -12.56 14.38
CA LEU A 130 11.83 -12.19 15.03
C LEU A 130 11.76 -12.73 16.46
N TYR A 131 12.13 -13.99 16.67
CA TYR A 131 12.03 -14.64 17.97
C TYR A 131 13.11 -14.20 18.99
N GLU A 132 14.08 -13.37 18.61
CA GLU A 132 14.92 -12.64 19.57
C GLU A 132 14.08 -11.71 20.49
N TYR A 133 12.87 -11.34 20.05
CA TYR A 133 11.94 -10.45 20.75
C TYR A 133 10.82 -11.21 21.50
N ASP A 134 10.88 -12.54 21.53
CA ASP A 134 9.88 -13.38 22.22
C ASP A 134 9.83 -13.09 23.73
N ASN A 135 8.62 -13.08 24.30
CA ASN A 135 8.37 -12.88 25.73
C ASN A 135 8.99 -11.61 26.36
N GLN A 136 9.17 -10.54 25.59
CA GLN A 136 9.74 -9.28 26.08
C GLN A 136 8.69 -8.25 26.54
N GLY A 137 7.43 -8.67 26.74
CA GLY A 137 6.35 -7.83 27.29
C GLY A 137 5.85 -6.76 26.33
N PHE A 138 5.92 -6.98 25.03
CA PHE A 138 5.25 -6.15 24.04
C PHE A 138 3.73 -6.28 24.16
N THR A 139 3.00 -5.24 23.77
CA THR A 139 1.53 -5.20 23.72
C THR A 139 0.97 -5.15 22.31
N GLY A 140 1.82 -4.86 21.32
CA GLY A 140 1.44 -4.82 19.92
C GLY A 140 2.64 -4.95 18.99
N LEU A 141 2.35 -5.38 17.74
CA LEU A 141 3.29 -5.43 16.64
C LEU A 141 2.74 -4.63 15.46
N LEU A 142 3.57 -3.74 14.89
CA LEU A 142 3.26 -2.95 13.72
C LEU A 142 4.21 -3.31 12.58
N VAL A 143 3.65 -3.54 11.40
CA VAL A 143 4.43 -3.85 10.21
C VAL A 143 3.85 -3.15 8.98
N ASN A 144 4.73 -2.62 8.13
CA ASN A 144 4.43 -2.35 6.74
C ASN A 144 4.68 -3.65 5.95
N VAL A 145 3.60 -4.35 5.53
CA VAL A 145 3.68 -5.73 5.00
C VAL A 145 4.52 -5.82 3.72
N ASP A 146 4.45 -4.80 2.87
CA ASP A 146 5.36 -4.61 1.73
C ASP A 146 6.18 -3.35 1.96
N GLU A 147 7.43 -3.50 2.37
CA GLU A 147 8.36 -2.37 2.47
C GLU A 147 8.68 -1.85 1.08
N THR A 148 7.85 -0.94 0.62
CA THR A 148 7.85 -0.46 -0.77
C THR A 148 9.15 0.24 -1.17
N SER A 149 9.95 0.74 -0.22
CA SER A 149 11.25 1.38 -0.53
C SER A 149 12.29 0.38 -1.05
N THR A 150 12.17 -0.89 -0.67
CA THR A 150 13.09 -1.97 -1.02
C THR A 150 12.41 -3.17 -1.70
N GLY A 151 11.06 -3.20 -1.73
CA GLY A 151 10.27 -4.27 -2.32
C GLY A 151 10.25 -5.57 -1.52
N VAL A 152 10.52 -5.50 -0.21
CA VAL A 152 10.51 -6.67 0.68
C VAL A 152 9.09 -6.93 1.17
N LEU A 153 8.61 -8.15 0.92
CA LEU A 153 7.36 -8.66 1.49
C LEU A 153 7.65 -9.44 2.77
N TYR A 154 7.03 -9.06 3.87
CA TYR A 154 7.10 -9.79 5.13
C TYR A 154 6.03 -10.87 5.21
N ASP A 155 6.40 -12.02 5.78
CA ASP A 155 5.49 -13.17 5.95
C ASP A 155 4.49 -12.89 7.06
N THR A 156 3.24 -12.60 6.67
CA THR A 156 2.14 -12.30 7.61
C THR A 156 1.71 -13.52 8.41
N ALA A 157 1.94 -14.75 7.94
CA ALA A 157 1.66 -15.95 8.72
C ALA A 157 2.67 -16.10 9.87
N LEU A 158 3.96 -15.93 9.60
CA LEU A 158 5.01 -15.92 10.63
C LEU A 158 4.75 -14.83 11.68
N LEU A 159 4.45 -13.59 11.24
CA LEU A 159 4.15 -12.47 12.14
C LEU A 159 2.89 -12.73 12.96
N GLY A 160 1.85 -13.28 12.35
CA GLY A 160 0.60 -13.61 13.03
C GLY A 160 0.77 -14.71 14.10
N GLU A 161 1.58 -15.74 13.81
CA GLU A 161 1.92 -16.79 14.79
C GLU A 161 2.67 -16.19 15.98
N PHE A 162 3.66 -15.36 15.73
CA PHE A 162 4.40 -14.63 16.77
C PHE A 162 3.48 -13.74 17.62
N CYS A 163 2.58 -12.98 16.96
CA CYS A 163 1.60 -12.14 17.67
C CYS A 163 0.67 -12.97 18.55
N LYS A 164 0.17 -14.08 18.04
CA LYS A 164 -0.70 -15.00 18.79
C LYS A 164 0.01 -15.60 20.00
N GLN A 165 1.26 -16.05 19.83
CA GLN A 165 2.08 -16.63 20.90
C GLN A 165 2.34 -15.63 22.02
N ASN A 166 2.59 -14.37 21.67
CA ASN A 166 2.90 -13.28 22.59
C ASN A 166 1.69 -12.44 23.03
N ASN A 167 0.48 -12.80 22.56
CA ASN A 167 -0.77 -12.04 22.81
C ASN A 167 -0.67 -10.56 22.41
N LEU A 168 -0.11 -10.27 21.23
CA LEU A 168 0.10 -8.92 20.70
C LEU A 168 -1.09 -8.45 19.86
N PHE A 169 -1.42 -7.17 19.98
CA PHE A 169 -2.30 -6.49 19.04
C PHE A 169 -1.57 -6.28 17.71
N PHE A 170 -2.12 -6.81 16.61
CA PHE A 170 -1.41 -6.88 15.34
C PHE A 170 -1.93 -5.89 14.30
N VAL A 171 -1.08 -4.98 13.86
CA VAL A 171 -1.37 -3.94 12.85
C VAL A 171 -0.58 -4.21 11.57
N CYS A 172 -1.31 -4.38 10.46
CA CYS A 172 -0.78 -4.58 9.11
C CYS A 172 -1.04 -3.34 8.25
N ASP A 173 0.00 -2.60 7.89
CA ASP A 173 -0.06 -1.66 6.79
C ASP A 173 0.11 -2.44 5.47
N CYS A 174 -1.02 -2.70 4.80
CA CYS A 174 -1.10 -3.40 3.53
C CYS A 174 -1.29 -2.44 2.35
N VAL A 175 -0.85 -1.20 2.47
CA VAL A 175 -1.09 -0.17 1.44
C VAL A 175 -0.58 -0.60 0.08
N SER A 176 0.57 -1.23 0.00
CA SER A 176 1.18 -1.70 -1.26
C SER A 176 0.95 -3.18 -1.55
N SER A 177 0.68 -4.00 -0.51
CA SER A 177 0.50 -5.45 -0.63
C SER A 177 -0.94 -5.90 -0.83
N PHE A 178 -1.94 -5.14 -0.33
CA PHE A 178 -3.34 -5.54 -0.47
C PHE A 178 -3.76 -5.69 -1.93
N LEU A 179 -4.28 -6.87 -2.30
CA LEU A 179 -4.63 -7.28 -3.67
C LEU A 179 -3.42 -7.40 -4.65
N ALA A 180 -2.19 -7.18 -4.18
CA ALA A 180 -0.97 -7.49 -4.93
C ALA A 180 -0.37 -8.82 -4.48
N ASP A 181 -0.36 -9.04 -3.18
CA ASP A 181 0.17 -10.24 -2.55
C ASP A 181 -0.95 -10.96 -1.77
N PRO A 182 -0.85 -12.27 -1.55
CA PRO A 182 -1.80 -13.01 -0.72
C PRO A 182 -1.86 -12.41 0.69
N PHE A 183 -3.07 -12.12 1.15
CA PHE A 183 -3.33 -11.63 2.50
C PHE A 183 -4.66 -12.18 3.01
N ASN A 184 -4.66 -12.70 4.23
CA ASN A 184 -5.87 -13.18 4.91
C ASN A 184 -5.86 -12.69 6.35
N MET A 185 -6.69 -11.67 6.61
CA MET A 185 -6.77 -11.01 7.92
C MET A 185 -7.19 -11.99 9.04
N SER A 186 -8.08 -12.95 8.74
CA SER A 186 -8.51 -13.96 9.71
C SER A 186 -7.41 -14.96 10.04
N GLU A 187 -6.68 -15.44 9.04
CA GLU A 187 -5.63 -16.43 9.22
C GLU A 187 -4.41 -15.88 9.93
N CYS A 188 -3.94 -14.70 9.54
CA CYS A 188 -2.79 -14.06 10.20
C CYS A 188 -3.16 -13.42 11.54
N GLY A 189 -4.46 -13.30 11.86
CA GLY A 189 -4.91 -12.72 13.11
C GLY A 189 -4.69 -11.22 13.24
N ALA A 190 -4.62 -10.49 12.11
CA ALA A 190 -4.47 -9.04 12.13
C ALA A 190 -5.70 -8.36 12.76
N ASP A 191 -5.46 -7.45 13.69
CA ASP A 191 -6.50 -6.65 14.34
C ASP A 191 -6.85 -5.41 13.54
N VAL A 192 -5.88 -4.89 12.80
CA VAL A 192 -6.02 -3.74 11.93
C VAL A 192 -5.32 -4.01 10.61
N MET A 193 -6.00 -3.69 9.50
CA MET A 193 -5.42 -3.63 8.17
C MET A 193 -5.63 -2.24 7.58
N ILE A 194 -4.57 -1.66 7.01
CA ILE A 194 -4.60 -0.35 6.36
C ILE A 194 -4.32 -0.51 4.87
N THR A 195 -5.08 0.22 4.02
CA THR A 195 -4.77 0.33 2.59
C THR A 195 -5.21 1.69 2.03
N GLY A 196 -5.01 1.92 0.73
CA GLY A 196 -5.31 3.21 0.10
C GLY A 196 -5.74 3.12 -1.35
N SER A 197 -6.45 4.15 -1.82
CA SER A 197 -7.03 4.23 -3.15
C SER A 197 -6.01 4.21 -4.29
N GLN A 198 -4.80 4.74 -4.08
CA GLN A 198 -3.81 5.05 -5.12
C GLN A 198 -2.83 3.92 -5.45
N LYS A 199 -3.04 2.74 -4.87
CA LYS A 199 -2.22 1.53 -5.08
C LYS A 199 -2.97 0.52 -5.96
N VAL A 200 -3.18 -0.72 -5.51
CA VAL A 200 -3.84 -1.75 -6.33
C VAL A 200 -5.29 -1.40 -6.69
N LEU A 201 -5.98 -0.66 -5.84
CA LEU A 201 -7.32 -0.14 -6.18
C LEU A 201 -7.31 0.80 -7.38
N ALA A 202 -6.15 1.27 -7.82
CA ALA A 202 -5.94 2.03 -9.05
C ALA A 202 -6.90 3.22 -9.22
N CYS A 203 -7.24 3.89 -8.10
CA CYS A 203 -8.00 5.12 -8.05
C CYS A 203 -7.07 6.30 -7.71
N PRO A 204 -7.48 7.55 -7.91
CA PRO A 204 -6.71 8.70 -7.47
C PRO A 204 -6.38 8.66 -5.97
N PRO A 205 -5.26 9.27 -5.52
CA PRO A 205 -4.97 9.40 -4.11
C PRO A 205 -6.01 10.29 -3.42
N GLY A 206 -6.32 10.00 -2.15
CA GLY A 206 -7.22 10.84 -1.34
C GLY A 206 -8.16 10.04 -0.43
N ILE A 207 -8.27 8.73 -0.58
CA ILE A 207 -8.98 7.86 0.36
C ILE A 207 -8.01 6.83 0.92
N SER A 208 -7.96 6.75 2.24
CA SER A 208 -7.36 5.66 2.98
C SER A 208 -8.44 4.83 3.67
N ILE A 209 -8.19 3.54 3.83
CA ILE A 209 -9.16 2.56 4.32
C ILE A 209 -8.54 1.81 5.48
N ILE A 210 -9.27 1.73 6.59
CA ILE A 210 -8.88 0.97 7.78
C ILE A 210 -9.94 -0.11 7.99
N LEU A 211 -9.51 -1.38 8.05
CA LEU A 211 -10.35 -2.49 8.48
C LEU A 211 -9.97 -2.86 9.91
N LEU A 212 -10.97 -3.09 10.74
CA LEU A 212 -10.82 -3.41 12.15
C LEU A 212 -11.49 -4.75 12.46
N SER A 213 -10.75 -5.68 13.04
CA SER A 213 -11.29 -6.92 13.60
C SER A 213 -12.21 -6.63 14.81
N PRO A 214 -12.98 -7.59 15.33
CA PRO A 214 -13.70 -7.41 16.59
C PRO A 214 -12.79 -6.95 17.75
N ASN A 215 -11.56 -7.45 17.83
CA ASN A 215 -10.58 -7.00 18.82
C ASN A 215 -10.11 -5.56 18.55
N GLY A 216 -9.87 -5.21 17.27
CA GLY A 216 -9.57 -3.85 16.83
C GLY A 216 -10.69 -2.86 17.21
N LEU A 217 -11.95 -3.25 17.02
CA LEU A 217 -13.11 -2.45 17.41
C LEU A 217 -13.17 -2.23 18.93
N ASN A 218 -12.91 -3.27 19.72
CA ASN A 218 -12.85 -3.16 21.19
C ASN A 218 -11.76 -2.19 21.64
N ARG A 219 -10.58 -2.28 21.00
CA ARG A 219 -9.44 -1.39 21.29
C ARG A 219 -9.79 0.07 20.99
N VAL A 220 -10.33 0.34 19.82
CA VAL A 220 -10.80 1.69 19.44
C VAL A 220 -11.86 2.20 20.40
N ASN A 221 -12.86 1.38 20.77
CA ASN A 221 -13.93 1.79 21.69
C ASN A 221 -13.43 2.18 23.08
N SER A 222 -12.33 1.60 23.55
CA SER A 222 -11.72 1.92 24.85
C SER A 222 -10.75 3.11 24.79
N SER A 223 -10.39 3.61 23.61
CA SER A 223 -9.41 4.68 23.42
C SER A 223 -9.91 6.04 23.94
N ASN A 224 -8.98 6.95 24.19
CA ASN A 224 -9.27 8.35 24.52
C ASN A 224 -8.50 9.27 23.55
N VAL A 225 -8.89 9.22 22.27
CA VAL A 225 -8.22 9.98 21.21
C VAL A 225 -8.47 11.48 21.35
N LYS A 226 -7.41 12.27 21.16
CA LYS A 226 -7.46 13.73 21.19
C LYS A 226 -7.35 14.32 19.78
N SER A 227 -8.18 13.84 18.88
CA SER A 227 -8.28 14.35 17.52
C SER A 227 -9.74 14.36 17.07
N MET A 228 -10.17 15.46 16.51
CA MET A 228 -11.50 15.53 15.89
C MET A 228 -11.54 14.77 14.57
N TYR A 229 -10.46 14.89 13.76
CA TYR A 229 -10.44 14.33 12.40
C TYR A 229 -10.11 12.82 12.39
N PHE A 230 -9.22 12.39 13.27
CA PHE A 230 -8.75 11.01 13.38
C PHE A 230 -9.48 10.21 14.48
N ASP A 231 -10.67 10.63 14.91
CA ASP A 231 -11.50 9.86 15.82
C ASP A 231 -12.17 8.69 15.08
N LEU A 232 -11.63 7.49 15.25
CA LEU A 232 -12.17 6.28 14.64
C LEU A 232 -13.52 5.87 15.24
N LYS A 233 -13.88 6.27 16.46
CA LYS A 233 -15.21 6.03 17.04
C LYS A 233 -16.28 6.79 16.27
N ASP A 234 -16.04 8.07 15.98
CA ASP A 234 -16.97 8.88 15.20
C ASP A 234 -17.04 8.40 13.74
N ALA A 235 -15.89 8.00 13.16
CA ALA A 235 -15.84 7.41 11.83
C ALA A 235 -16.68 6.12 11.75
N LEU A 236 -16.51 5.18 12.68
CA LEU A 236 -17.28 3.93 12.78
C LEU A 236 -18.78 4.19 12.98
N LYS A 237 -19.14 5.11 13.87
CA LYS A 237 -20.55 5.48 14.11
C LYS A 237 -21.22 5.98 12.83
N ASN A 238 -20.53 6.79 12.04
CA ASN A 238 -21.07 7.29 10.78
C ASN A 238 -21.10 6.18 9.71
N GLN A 239 -20.07 5.31 9.64
CA GLN A 239 -20.00 4.22 8.69
C GLN A 239 -21.14 3.20 8.87
N GLN A 240 -21.67 2.99 10.07
CA GLN A 240 -22.86 2.12 10.30
C GLN A 240 -24.04 2.47 9.41
N ARG A 241 -24.18 3.73 9.03
CA ARG A 241 -25.22 4.22 8.12
C ARG A 241 -24.71 4.56 6.71
N GLY A 242 -23.48 4.12 6.36
CA GLY A 242 -22.86 4.40 5.07
C GLY A 242 -22.48 5.87 4.89
N GLN A 243 -22.00 6.53 5.94
CA GLN A 243 -21.64 7.96 5.91
C GLN A 243 -20.26 8.19 6.55
N THR A 244 -19.72 9.38 6.34
CA THR A 244 -18.49 9.86 6.98
C THR A 244 -18.81 11.03 7.91
N PRO A 245 -17.99 11.30 8.95
CA PRO A 245 -18.20 12.45 9.84
C PRO A 245 -18.21 13.78 9.07
N PHE A 246 -17.23 13.95 8.18
CA PHE A 246 -17.02 15.16 7.39
C PHE A 246 -17.25 14.89 5.90
N THR A 247 -17.18 15.93 5.06
CA THR A 247 -17.30 15.79 3.60
C THR A 247 -16.16 14.91 3.07
N PRO A 248 -16.48 13.79 2.43
CA PRO A 248 -15.44 12.89 1.90
C PRO A 248 -15.03 13.28 0.47
N ALA A 249 -13.96 12.66 -0.04
CA ALA A 249 -13.61 12.70 -1.45
C ALA A 249 -14.59 11.84 -2.28
N VAL A 250 -15.81 12.37 -2.51
CA VAL A 250 -16.95 11.66 -3.10
C VAL A 250 -16.59 10.98 -4.42
N GLY A 251 -15.94 11.70 -5.34
CA GLY A 251 -15.56 11.15 -6.65
C GLY A 251 -14.66 9.91 -6.53
N ILE A 252 -13.70 9.94 -5.59
CA ILE A 252 -12.80 8.79 -5.37
C ILE A 252 -13.55 7.59 -4.78
N LEU A 253 -14.51 7.82 -3.89
CA LEU A 253 -15.34 6.74 -3.32
C LEU A 253 -16.22 6.07 -4.37
N LEU A 254 -16.73 6.83 -5.36
CA LEU A 254 -17.44 6.28 -6.51
C LEU A 254 -16.49 5.47 -7.43
N GLN A 255 -15.27 5.97 -7.66
CA GLN A 255 -14.24 5.25 -8.41
C GLN A 255 -13.84 3.94 -7.71
N ILE A 256 -13.66 3.96 -6.39
CA ILE A 256 -13.39 2.75 -5.59
C ILE A 256 -14.53 1.73 -5.75
N ASN A 257 -15.78 2.17 -5.69
CA ASN A 257 -16.92 1.27 -5.85
C ASN A 257 -16.89 0.54 -7.20
N GLU A 258 -16.67 1.27 -8.28
CA GLU A 258 -16.59 0.66 -9.60
C GLU A 258 -15.37 -0.26 -9.74
N ARG A 259 -14.21 0.16 -9.18
CA ARG A 259 -13.00 -0.68 -9.22
C ARG A 259 -13.20 -2.01 -8.45
N LEU A 260 -13.84 -1.98 -7.30
CA LEU A 260 -14.15 -3.19 -6.54
C LEU A 260 -15.11 -4.10 -7.32
N LYS A 261 -16.08 -3.53 -8.05
CA LYS A 261 -16.96 -4.26 -8.97
C LYS A 261 -16.21 -4.82 -10.18
N GLU A 262 -15.24 -4.09 -10.75
CA GLU A 262 -14.38 -4.61 -11.81
C GLU A 262 -13.60 -5.84 -11.33
N ILE A 263 -12.98 -5.76 -10.14
CA ILE A 263 -12.25 -6.88 -9.53
C ILE A 263 -13.20 -8.08 -9.35
N GLU A 264 -14.40 -7.85 -8.82
CA GLU A 264 -15.39 -8.93 -8.65
C GLU A 264 -15.77 -9.60 -9.97
N ARG A 265 -16.04 -8.82 -11.01
CA ARG A 265 -16.36 -9.36 -12.35
C ARG A 265 -15.21 -10.12 -13.00
N GLN A 266 -13.98 -9.81 -12.63
CA GLN A 266 -12.76 -10.44 -13.14
C GLN A 266 -12.34 -11.69 -12.33
N GLY A 267 -13.11 -12.11 -11.32
CA GLY A 267 -12.86 -13.30 -10.52
C GLY A 267 -12.38 -13.02 -9.09
N GLY A 268 -12.54 -11.78 -8.62
CA GLY A 268 -12.27 -11.39 -7.23
C GLY A 268 -10.79 -11.17 -6.90
N ALA A 269 -10.49 -11.15 -5.61
CA ALA A 269 -9.15 -10.84 -5.08
C ALA A 269 -8.06 -11.78 -5.62
N GLU A 270 -8.33 -13.07 -5.68
CA GLU A 270 -7.35 -14.08 -6.15
C GLU A 270 -6.95 -13.84 -7.62
N SER A 271 -7.90 -13.47 -8.46
CA SER A 271 -7.63 -13.16 -9.87
C SER A 271 -6.78 -11.88 -10.02
N GLU A 272 -7.05 -10.85 -9.22
CA GLU A 272 -6.25 -9.62 -9.23
C GLU A 272 -4.83 -9.88 -8.73
N ILE A 273 -4.65 -10.63 -7.65
CA ILE A 273 -3.33 -11.06 -7.13
C ILE A 273 -2.57 -11.85 -8.21
N ALA A 274 -3.24 -12.81 -8.88
CA ALA A 274 -2.61 -13.59 -9.94
C ALA A 274 -2.18 -12.73 -11.13
N ARG A 275 -2.97 -11.71 -11.50
CA ARG A 275 -2.62 -10.73 -12.55
C ARG A 275 -1.37 -9.94 -12.18
N VAL A 276 -1.31 -9.40 -10.96
CA VAL A 276 -0.16 -8.63 -10.47
C VAL A 276 1.09 -9.51 -10.40
N ALA A 277 0.97 -10.74 -9.87
CA ALA A 277 2.05 -11.71 -9.81
C ALA A 277 2.61 -12.07 -11.20
N ALA A 278 1.74 -12.21 -12.21
CA ALA A 278 2.14 -12.48 -13.58
C ALA A 278 2.97 -11.32 -14.17
N LEU A 279 2.55 -10.07 -13.96
CA LEU A 279 3.29 -8.88 -14.38
C LEU A 279 4.66 -8.79 -13.70
N ALA A 280 4.71 -9.00 -12.39
CA ALA A 280 5.96 -8.99 -11.62
C ALA A 280 6.93 -10.09 -12.09
N LYS A 281 6.43 -11.29 -12.31
CA LYS A 281 7.23 -12.43 -12.78
C LYS A 281 7.79 -12.17 -14.18
N ASP A 282 6.97 -11.70 -15.12
CA ASP A 282 7.39 -11.37 -16.49
C ASP A 282 8.50 -10.31 -16.47
N PHE A 283 8.30 -9.22 -15.73
CA PHE A 283 9.31 -8.17 -15.60
C PHE A 283 10.62 -8.70 -15.01
N ARG A 284 10.55 -9.38 -13.86
CA ARG A 284 11.75 -9.91 -13.16
C ARG A 284 12.53 -10.88 -14.01
N THR A 285 11.86 -11.76 -14.74
CA THR A 285 12.54 -12.72 -15.63
C THR A 285 13.32 -12.00 -16.71
N ARG A 286 12.75 -10.94 -17.31
CA ARG A 286 13.33 -10.25 -18.46
C ARG A 286 14.38 -9.20 -18.05
N ILE A 287 14.24 -8.55 -16.90
CA ILE A 287 15.20 -7.53 -16.44
C ILE A 287 16.54 -8.15 -16.07
N LEU A 288 16.56 -9.38 -15.58
CA LEU A 288 17.78 -10.12 -15.23
C LEU A 288 18.63 -10.56 -16.43
N GLU A 289 18.10 -10.41 -17.68
CA GLU A 289 18.89 -10.56 -18.90
C GLU A 289 19.74 -9.31 -19.20
N LEU A 290 19.59 -8.25 -18.42
CA LEU A 290 20.26 -6.95 -18.57
C LEU A 290 21.15 -6.72 -17.34
N PRO A 291 22.06 -5.71 -17.32
CA PRO A 291 22.99 -5.48 -16.23
C PRO A 291 22.29 -4.91 -14.97
N PHE A 292 21.40 -5.67 -14.38
CA PHE A 292 20.65 -5.33 -13.19
C PHE A 292 20.59 -6.48 -12.18
N GLU A 293 20.43 -6.15 -10.91
CA GLU A 293 20.19 -7.08 -9.82
C GLU A 293 18.90 -6.71 -9.08
N LEU A 294 18.20 -7.73 -8.54
CA LEU A 294 17.05 -7.51 -7.65
C LEU A 294 17.55 -7.27 -6.24
N VAL A 295 16.98 -6.27 -5.58
CA VAL A 295 17.39 -5.85 -4.24
C VAL A 295 16.77 -6.74 -3.14
N SER A 296 15.50 -7.13 -3.31
CA SER A 296 14.74 -7.82 -2.28
C SER A 296 15.05 -9.32 -2.20
N GLU A 297 15.31 -9.84 -1.00
CA GLU A 297 15.39 -11.28 -0.71
C GLU A 297 14.01 -11.97 -0.64
N SER A 298 12.93 -11.19 -0.43
CA SER A 298 11.55 -11.66 -0.41
C SER A 298 10.67 -10.69 -1.21
N PRO A 299 10.69 -10.77 -2.57
CA PRO A 299 10.09 -9.75 -3.41
C PRO A 299 8.56 -9.77 -3.40
N SER A 300 7.94 -8.61 -3.09
CA SER A 300 6.50 -8.37 -3.26
C SER A 300 6.10 -8.42 -4.74
N ASN A 301 4.86 -8.87 -5.04
CA ASN A 301 4.32 -8.76 -6.38
C ASN A 301 3.99 -7.30 -6.78
N GLY A 302 3.71 -6.44 -5.80
CA GLY A 302 3.33 -5.04 -6.06
C GLY A 302 4.47 -4.20 -6.63
N VAL A 303 5.72 -4.51 -6.27
CA VAL A 303 6.90 -3.72 -6.63
C VAL A 303 8.14 -4.58 -6.78
N THR A 304 9.01 -4.20 -7.70
CA THR A 304 10.37 -4.74 -7.83
C THR A 304 11.37 -3.61 -7.67
N SER A 305 12.26 -3.72 -6.67
CA SER A 305 13.42 -2.84 -6.50
C SER A 305 14.60 -3.40 -7.25
N VAL A 306 15.26 -2.54 -8.03
CA VAL A 306 16.29 -2.91 -9.00
C VAL A 306 17.54 -2.06 -8.76
N HIS A 307 18.70 -2.71 -8.70
CA HIS A 307 20.02 -2.10 -8.65
C HIS A 307 20.71 -2.20 -10.04
N PRO A 308 21.02 -1.09 -10.70
CA PRO A 308 21.83 -1.11 -11.93
C PRO A 308 23.30 -1.34 -11.60
N LEU A 309 23.95 -2.29 -12.30
CA LEU A 309 25.33 -2.68 -12.02
C LEU A 309 26.36 -1.64 -12.47
N ASN A 310 26.08 -0.90 -13.54
CA ASN A 310 27.07 -0.03 -14.20
C ASN A 310 26.56 1.40 -14.43
N ALA A 311 25.39 1.77 -13.91
CA ALA A 311 24.76 3.06 -14.17
C ALA A 311 24.13 3.66 -12.91
N ASN A 312 23.89 4.97 -12.93
CA ASN A 312 23.18 5.66 -11.86
C ASN A 312 21.65 5.45 -12.01
N ALA A 313 21.00 4.98 -10.94
CA ALA A 313 19.56 4.67 -10.94
C ALA A 313 18.68 5.89 -11.22
N TYR A 314 19.06 7.06 -10.74
CA TYR A 314 18.30 8.29 -10.97
C TYR A 314 18.43 8.79 -12.41
N ASP A 315 19.60 8.63 -13.04
CA ASP A 315 19.82 8.99 -14.44
C ASP A 315 19.00 8.09 -15.36
N ILE A 316 18.89 6.80 -15.05
CA ILE A 316 18.00 5.85 -15.76
C ILE A 316 16.55 6.33 -15.70
N PHE A 317 16.06 6.70 -14.49
CA PHE A 317 14.72 7.27 -14.33
C PHE A 317 14.50 8.49 -15.22
N LEU A 318 15.43 9.45 -15.21
CA LEU A 318 15.32 10.66 -16.03
C LEU A 318 15.27 10.33 -17.51
N LYS A 319 16.11 9.42 -17.98
CA LYS A 319 16.15 8.99 -19.38
C LYS A 319 14.85 8.31 -19.81
N LEU A 320 14.34 7.36 -19.03
CA LEU A 320 13.06 6.70 -19.33
C LEU A 320 11.92 7.72 -19.39
N LYS A 321 11.87 8.64 -18.44
CA LYS A 321 10.84 9.67 -18.38
C LYS A 321 10.92 10.64 -19.58
N ASP A 322 12.11 11.15 -19.89
CA ASP A 322 12.29 12.24 -20.85
C ASP A 322 12.34 11.75 -22.32
N ASP A 323 12.96 10.59 -22.55
CA ASP A 323 13.19 10.09 -23.92
C ASP A 323 12.13 9.06 -24.36
N TYR A 324 11.50 8.32 -23.41
CA TYR A 324 10.55 7.24 -23.74
C TYR A 324 9.14 7.48 -23.21
N GLY A 325 8.91 8.50 -22.38
CA GLY A 325 7.60 8.73 -21.74
C GLY A 325 7.21 7.67 -20.72
N ILE A 326 8.20 6.94 -20.17
CA ILE A 326 7.99 5.87 -19.20
C ILE A 326 8.41 6.35 -17.81
N TRP A 327 7.52 6.23 -16.85
CA TRP A 327 7.78 6.59 -15.46
C TRP A 327 8.03 5.34 -14.63
N ILE A 328 9.24 5.18 -14.10
CA ILE A 328 9.58 4.28 -13.01
C ILE A 328 9.64 5.07 -11.71
N CYS A 329 9.75 4.42 -10.56
CA CYS A 329 9.80 5.10 -9.28
C CYS A 329 11.24 5.27 -8.79
N PRO A 330 11.81 6.48 -8.76
CA PRO A 330 13.12 6.67 -8.14
C PRO A 330 13.04 6.48 -6.62
N ASN A 331 14.15 6.13 -5.99
CA ASN A 331 14.27 6.20 -4.54
C ASN A 331 14.75 7.59 -4.09
N GLY A 332 14.67 7.85 -2.79
CA GLY A 332 15.20 9.04 -2.12
C GLY A 332 16.34 8.72 -1.17
N GLY A 333 16.90 9.75 -0.52
CA GLY A 333 17.97 9.59 0.45
C GLY A 333 19.18 8.87 -0.14
N ASP A 334 19.80 7.99 0.64
CA ASP A 334 21.02 7.25 0.28
C ASP A 334 20.82 6.24 -0.85
N MET A 335 19.59 5.83 -1.11
CA MET A 335 19.26 4.89 -2.20
C MET A 335 18.97 5.59 -3.53
N LYS A 336 19.01 6.91 -3.63
CA LYS A 336 18.63 7.67 -4.82
C LYS A 336 19.40 7.25 -6.07
N ASP A 337 20.69 7.10 -5.93
CA ASP A 337 21.61 6.86 -7.05
C ASP A 337 21.85 5.37 -7.34
N THR A 338 21.42 4.49 -6.42
CA THR A 338 21.73 3.06 -6.45
C THR A 338 20.54 2.17 -6.74
N ILE A 339 19.30 2.63 -6.47
CA ILE A 339 18.08 1.79 -6.57
C ILE A 339 16.95 2.59 -7.21
N PHE A 340 16.29 1.98 -8.20
CA PHE A 340 14.97 2.40 -8.63
C PHE A 340 13.95 1.27 -8.44
N ARG A 341 12.66 1.61 -8.52
CA ARG A 341 11.56 0.64 -8.33
C ARG A 341 10.65 0.63 -9.53
N VAL A 342 10.11 -0.55 -9.84
CA VAL A 342 9.13 -0.76 -10.89
C VAL A 342 7.88 -1.36 -10.25
N GLY A 343 6.75 -0.65 -10.33
CA GLY A 343 5.45 -1.12 -9.87
C GLY A 343 4.80 -2.04 -10.89
N HIS A 344 4.04 -3.03 -10.41
CA HIS A 344 3.29 -3.98 -11.24
C HIS A 344 1.78 -3.88 -11.00
N ILE A 345 1.34 -2.82 -10.32
CA ILE A 345 -0.02 -2.53 -9.89
C ILE A 345 -0.65 -1.42 -10.73
N GLY A 346 -1.97 -1.32 -10.70
CA GLY A 346 -2.73 -0.40 -11.56
C GLY A 346 -3.10 -1.02 -12.90
N ALA A 347 -3.45 -0.18 -13.86
CA ALA A 347 -3.91 -0.60 -15.20
C ALA A 347 -2.75 -0.93 -16.16
N LEU A 348 -1.76 -1.70 -15.68
CA LEU A 348 -0.61 -2.17 -16.45
C LEU A 348 -0.90 -3.52 -17.14
N THR A 349 -0.22 -3.74 -18.26
CA THR A 349 -0.31 -4.95 -19.09
C THR A 349 1.06 -5.56 -19.37
N LEU A 350 1.11 -6.79 -19.90
CA LEU A 350 2.35 -7.43 -20.37
C LEU A 350 2.98 -6.69 -21.58
N GLU A 351 2.17 -5.96 -22.35
CA GLU A 351 2.67 -5.12 -23.45
C GLU A 351 3.41 -3.90 -22.91
N ASP A 352 2.93 -3.30 -21.82
CA ASP A 352 3.64 -2.23 -21.11
C ASP A 352 4.99 -2.72 -20.60
N ASN A 353 5.06 -3.90 -19.98
CA ASN A 353 6.33 -4.52 -19.58
C ASN A 353 7.27 -4.68 -20.79
N THR A 354 6.75 -5.12 -21.93
CA THR A 354 7.54 -5.28 -23.15
C THR A 354 8.10 -3.93 -23.61
N THR A 355 7.33 -2.88 -23.54
CA THR A 355 7.75 -1.51 -23.88
C THR A 355 8.85 -1.03 -22.94
N LEU A 356 8.72 -1.24 -21.62
CA LEU A 356 9.74 -0.90 -20.64
C LEU A 356 11.06 -1.67 -20.86
N ILE A 357 10.98 -2.98 -21.05
CA ILE A 357 12.17 -3.81 -21.30
C ILE A 357 12.88 -3.41 -22.61
N ASN A 358 12.13 -3.07 -23.65
CA ASN A 358 12.72 -2.58 -24.91
C ASN A 358 13.42 -1.24 -24.71
N ALA A 359 12.87 -0.34 -23.88
CA ALA A 359 13.54 0.91 -23.54
C ALA A 359 14.88 0.66 -22.80
N PHE A 360 14.91 -0.26 -21.83
CA PHE A 360 16.18 -0.65 -21.19
C PHE A 360 17.20 -1.25 -22.19
N LYS A 361 16.76 -2.13 -23.09
CA LYS A 361 17.63 -2.70 -24.15
C LYS A 361 18.20 -1.62 -25.07
N ASP A 362 17.42 -0.58 -25.37
CA ASP A 362 17.90 0.55 -26.18
C ASP A 362 18.90 1.43 -25.40
N LEU A 363 18.65 1.69 -24.11
CA LEU A 363 19.64 2.36 -23.23
C LEU A 363 20.96 1.59 -23.16
N GLN A 364 20.92 0.26 -23.05
CA GLN A 364 22.12 -0.58 -23.07
C GLN A 364 22.89 -0.46 -24.38
N LYS A 365 22.21 -0.51 -25.54
CA LYS A 365 22.84 -0.32 -26.85
C LYS A 365 23.49 1.05 -27.00
N LYS A 366 22.97 2.07 -26.32
CA LYS A 366 23.53 3.43 -26.27
C LYS A 366 24.67 3.59 -25.28
N GLY A 367 25.07 2.52 -24.58
CA GLY A 367 26.14 2.55 -23.57
C GLY A 367 25.77 3.32 -22.28
N MET A 368 24.47 3.32 -21.93
CA MET A 368 23.93 4.03 -20.76
C MET A 368 23.61 3.09 -19.57
N LEU A 369 23.79 1.78 -19.76
CA LEU A 369 23.63 0.74 -18.74
C LEU A 369 24.89 -0.08 -18.59
#